data_b19da310892cd080d682e9a827ea08ca
#
_entry.id   b19da310892cd080d682e9a827ea08ca
#
_cell.length_a   1.000
_cell.length_b   1.000
_cell.length_c   1.000
_cell.angle_alpha   90.00
_cell.angle_beta   90.00
_cell.angle_gamma   90.00
#
_symmetry.space_group_name_H-M   'P 1'
#
loop_
_entity.id
_entity.type
_entity.pdbx_description
1 polymer ?
#
loop_
_entity_poly.entity_id
_entity_poly.type
_entity_poly.pdbx_seq_one_letter_code
_entity_poly.pdbx_strand_id
1 'polypeptide(L)'
;MDQKLETFLTLCGTMNYRKAAEQLHLTQPAVTKQIQALEALYGVRLFTYDSRKLKKTPQGETLEIYAVSQRYQDEELRRALKRQEKTS
;
A
#
# COMPACT_ATOMS: atom_id res chain seq x y z
N MET A 1 -2.57 -2.17 9.77
CA MET A 1 -2.37 -2.76 8.42
C MET A 1 -0.88 -2.99 8.20
N ASP A 2 -0.52 -4.02 7.45
CA ASP A 2 0.87 -4.36 7.16
C ASP A 2 1.62 -3.21 6.48
N GLN A 3 2.89 -3.01 6.85
CA GLN A 3 3.72 -1.93 6.32
C GLN A 3 3.88 -2.01 4.80
N LYS A 4 3.97 -3.22 4.25
CA LYS A 4 4.11 -3.38 2.80
C LYS A 4 2.86 -2.90 2.06
N LEU A 5 1.67 -3.14 2.62
CA LEU A 5 0.43 -2.65 2.03
C LEU A 5 0.32 -1.14 2.15
N GLU A 6 0.78 -0.55 3.27
CA GLU A 6 0.84 0.91 3.41
C GLU A 6 1.74 1.52 2.34
N THR A 7 2.93 0.94 2.15
CA THR A 7 3.87 1.38 1.12
C THR A 7 3.25 1.25 -0.27
N PHE A 8 2.58 0.14 -0.53
CA PHE A 8 1.90 -0.09 -1.80
C PHE A 8 0.84 0.97 -2.07
N LEU A 9 -0.01 1.27 -1.09
CA LEU A 9 -1.06 2.29 -1.25
C LEU A 9 -0.46 3.68 -1.46
N THR A 10 0.62 4.01 -0.76
CA THR A 10 1.30 5.30 -0.95
C THR A 10 1.85 5.40 -2.37
N LEU A 11 2.43 4.33 -2.90
CA LEU A 11 2.90 4.32 -4.27
C LEU A 11 1.74 4.43 -5.27
N CYS A 12 0.62 3.78 -5.01
CA CYS A 12 -0.59 3.93 -5.84
C CYS A 12 -1.04 5.38 -5.92
N GLY A 13 -0.95 6.10 -4.80
CA GLY A 13 -1.39 7.49 -4.75
C GLY A 13 -0.43 8.47 -5.40
N THR A 14 0.87 8.22 -5.29
CA THR A 14 1.89 9.12 -5.84
C THR A 14 2.29 8.76 -7.27
N MET A 15 2.26 7.48 -7.60
CA MET A 15 2.80 6.93 -8.85
C MET A 15 4.23 7.40 -9.13
N ASN A 16 5.00 7.53 -8.05
CA ASN A 16 6.37 8.04 -8.09
C ASN A 16 7.12 7.50 -6.88
N TYR A 17 8.15 6.67 -7.13
CA TYR A 17 8.90 6.03 -6.05
C TYR A 17 9.57 7.03 -5.12
N ARG A 18 10.13 8.12 -5.66
CA ARG A 18 10.78 9.15 -4.83
C ARG A 18 9.77 9.83 -3.90
N LYS A 19 8.62 10.23 -4.45
CA LYS A 19 7.58 10.87 -3.64
C LYS A 19 7.01 9.93 -2.59
N ALA A 20 6.80 8.67 -2.94
CA ALA A 20 6.35 7.67 -1.99
C ALA A 20 7.35 7.50 -0.83
N ALA A 21 8.64 7.42 -1.17
CA ALA A 21 9.70 7.31 -0.17
C ALA A 21 9.69 8.53 0.77
N GLU A 22 9.54 9.72 0.22
CA GLU A 22 9.47 10.95 1.03
C GLU A 22 8.29 10.92 1.99
N GLN A 23 7.09 10.55 1.50
CA GLN A 23 5.90 10.50 2.34
C GLN A 23 6.01 9.45 3.45
N LEU A 24 6.68 8.35 3.17
CA LEU A 24 6.83 7.25 4.12
C LEU A 24 8.05 7.41 5.05
N HIS A 25 8.87 8.43 4.82
CA HIS A 25 10.15 8.61 5.51
C HIS A 25 11.06 7.39 5.34
N LEU A 26 11.06 6.84 4.13
CA LEU A 26 11.88 5.69 3.74
C LEU A 26 12.83 6.08 2.60
N THR A 27 13.85 5.25 2.36
CA THR A 27 14.67 5.38 1.15
C THR A 27 13.92 4.77 -0.04
N GLN A 28 14.26 5.19 -1.26
CA GLN A 28 13.69 4.57 -2.45
C GLN A 28 13.98 3.06 -2.53
N PRO A 29 15.21 2.59 -2.25
CA PRO A 29 15.46 1.15 -2.24
C PRO A 29 14.58 0.39 -1.25
N ALA A 30 14.26 0.99 -0.10
CA ALA A 30 13.37 0.35 0.88
C ALA A 30 11.96 0.22 0.31
N VAL A 31 11.44 1.26 -0.35
CA VAL A 31 10.13 1.18 -1.02
C VAL A 31 10.15 0.10 -2.09
N THR A 32 11.17 0.09 -2.93
CA THR A 32 11.32 -0.91 -3.99
C THR A 32 11.31 -2.33 -3.43
N LYS A 33 12.06 -2.56 -2.34
CA LYS A 33 12.11 -3.89 -1.73
C LYS A 33 10.75 -4.32 -1.19
N GLN A 34 9.99 -3.41 -0.60
CA GLN A 34 8.67 -3.74 -0.07
C GLN A 34 7.69 -4.08 -1.19
N ILE A 35 7.72 -3.35 -2.29
CA ILE A 35 6.88 -3.65 -3.46
C ILE A 35 7.29 -5.00 -4.06
N GLN A 36 8.58 -5.26 -4.21
CA GLN A 36 9.06 -6.55 -4.72
C GLN A 36 8.66 -7.71 -3.82
N ALA A 37 8.67 -7.49 -2.50
CA ALA A 37 8.24 -8.52 -1.55
C ALA A 37 6.76 -8.87 -1.72
N LEU A 38 5.90 -7.86 -1.96
CA LEU A 38 4.48 -8.12 -2.27
C LEU A 38 4.33 -8.85 -3.60
N GLU A 39 5.07 -8.44 -4.62
CA GLU A 39 5.04 -9.11 -5.92
C GLU A 39 5.47 -10.57 -5.80
N ALA A 40 6.50 -10.84 -5.00
CA ALA A 40 6.96 -12.21 -4.76
C ALA A 40 5.92 -13.01 -3.98
N LEU A 41 5.29 -12.40 -2.97
CA LEU A 41 4.28 -13.06 -2.15
C LEU A 41 3.08 -13.52 -2.98
N TYR A 42 2.61 -12.67 -3.88
CA TYR A 42 1.42 -12.96 -4.69
C TYR A 42 1.75 -13.56 -6.06
N GLY A 43 3.03 -13.58 -6.44
CA GLY A 43 3.47 -14.16 -7.72
C GLY A 43 3.02 -13.36 -8.93
N VAL A 44 2.83 -12.06 -8.80
CA VAL A 44 2.38 -11.18 -9.88
C VAL A 44 3.15 -9.86 -9.86
N ARG A 45 3.17 -9.16 -10.99
CA ARG A 45 3.64 -7.78 -11.04
C ARG A 45 2.50 -6.86 -10.65
N LEU A 46 2.79 -5.85 -9.84
CA LEU A 46 1.81 -4.86 -9.39
C LEU A 46 1.96 -3.54 -10.12
N PHE A 47 3.18 -3.23 -10.55
CA PHE A 47 3.49 -2.03 -11.31
C PHE A 47 4.34 -2.38 -12.52
N THR A 48 4.22 -1.57 -13.56
CA THR A 48 5.03 -1.70 -14.76
C THR A 48 5.34 -0.31 -15.30
N TYR A 49 6.29 -0.22 -16.21
CA TYR A 49 6.59 1.02 -16.93
C TYR A 49 6.06 0.91 -18.35
N ASP A 50 5.36 1.96 -18.78
CA ASP A 50 4.90 2.11 -20.16
C ASP A 50 5.34 3.48 -20.63
N SER A 51 6.22 3.52 -21.63
CA SER A 51 6.79 4.77 -22.15
C SER A 51 7.36 5.63 -21.02
N ARG A 52 8.12 5.01 -20.12
CA ARG A 52 8.78 5.63 -18.96
C ARG A 52 7.82 6.14 -17.89
N LYS A 53 6.55 5.82 -18.00
CA LYS A 53 5.57 6.15 -16.95
C LYS A 53 5.27 4.91 -16.12
N LEU A 54 5.26 5.10 -14.82
CA LEU A 54 4.86 4.05 -13.89
C LEU A 54 3.35 3.87 -13.96
N LYS A 55 2.92 2.62 -14.12
CA LYS A 55 1.50 2.29 -14.21
C LYS A 55 1.19 1.08 -13.34
N LYS A 56 -0.02 1.02 -12.83
CA LYS A 56 -0.49 -0.18 -12.14
C LYS A 56 -0.84 -1.25 -13.18
N THR A 57 -0.52 -2.49 -12.87
CA THR A 57 -1.03 -3.62 -13.64
C THR A 57 -2.49 -3.88 -13.24
N PRO A 58 -3.25 -4.70 -13.99
CA PRO A 58 -4.58 -5.13 -13.52
C PRO A 58 -4.54 -5.76 -12.14
N GLN A 59 -3.48 -6.53 -11.84
CA GLN A 59 -3.29 -7.13 -10.52
C GLN A 59 -3.04 -6.06 -9.45
N GLY A 60 -2.28 -5.02 -9.81
CA GLY A 60 -2.06 -3.88 -8.91
C GLY A 60 -3.36 -3.16 -8.58
N GLU A 61 -4.23 -2.97 -9.56
CA GLU A 61 -5.53 -2.36 -9.33
C GLU A 61 -6.41 -3.21 -8.42
N THR A 62 -6.39 -4.52 -8.62
CA THR A 62 -7.13 -5.47 -7.77
C THR A 62 -6.61 -5.40 -6.33
N LEU A 63 -5.30 -5.43 -6.14
CA LEU A 63 -4.73 -5.34 -4.80
C LEU A 63 -5.02 -3.99 -4.15
N GLU A 64 -5.04 -2.91 -4.92
CA GLU A 64 -5.38 -1.58 -4.40
C GLU A 64 -6.77 -1.56 -3.78
N ILE A 65 -7.76 -2.13 -4.47
CA ILE A 65 -9.12 -2.21 -3.95
C ILE A 65 -9.15 -2.98 -2.62
N TYR A 66 -8.48 -4.12 -2.57
CA TYR A 66 -8.37 -4.92 -1.35
C TYR A 66 -7.71 -4.13 -0.22
N ALA A 67 -6.58 -3.48 -0.51
CA ALA A 67 -5.80 -2.77 0.51
C ALA A 67 -6.56 -1.56 1.07
N VAL A 68 -7.28 -0.83 0.23
CA VAL A 68 -8.14 0.27 0.67
C VAL A 68 -9.23 -0.26 1.60
N SER A 69 -9.86 -1.38 1.24
CA SER A 69 -10.87 -2.03 2.08
C SER A 69 -10.29 -2.46 3.44
N GLN A 70 -9.09 -3.03 3.44
CA GLN A 70 -8.42 -3.44 4.68
C GLN A 70 -8.10 -2.24 5.57
N ARG A 71 -7.65 -1.14 4.99
CA ARG A 71 -7.39 0.08 5.75
C ARG A 71 -8.67 0.60 6.40
N TYR A 72 -9.77 0.63 5.66
CA TYR A 72 -11.05 1.06 6.20
C TYR A 72 -11.50 0.18 7.35
N GLN A 73 -11.43 -1.14 7.19
CA GLN A 73 -11.83 -2.09 8.22
C GLN A 73 -10.96 -1.96 9.47
N ASP A 74 -9.67 -1.75 9.30
CA ASP A 74 -8.75 -1.55 10.42
C ASP A 74 -9.10 -0.29 11.21
N GLU A 75 -9.40 0.81 10.51
CA GLU A 75 -9.82 2.06 11.14
C GLU A 75 -11.13 1.89 11.88
N GLU A 76 -12.11 1.18 11.30
CA GLU A 76 -13.39 0.92 11.94
C GLU A 76 -13.22 0.08 13.19
N LEU A 77 -12.34 -0.92 13.15
CA LEU A 77 -12.03 -1.73 14.33
C LEU A 77 -11.48 -0.86 15.46
N ARG A 78 -10.52 0.01 15.13
CA ARG A 78 -9.92 0.91 16.14
C ARG A 78 -10.95 1.83 16.76
N ARG A 79 -11.86 2.37 15.97
CA ARG A 79 -12.95 3.20 16.49
C ARG A 79 -13.89 2.41 17.41
N ALA A 80 -14.24 1.19 17.02
CA ALA A 80 -15.10 0.34 17.83
C ALA A 80 -14.46 0.01 19.17
N LEU A 81 -13.18 -0.33 19.18
CA LEU A 81 -12.45 -0.62 20.41
C LEU A 81 -12.39 0.59 21.33
N LYS A 82 -12.20 1.77 20.79
CA LYS A 82 -12.19 3.01 21.59
C LYS A 82 -13.55 3.31 22.19
N ARG A 83 -14.63 3.10 21.45
CA ARG A 83 -15.98 3.27 21.99
C ARG A 83 -16.26 2.31 23.14
N GLN A 84 -15.83 1.07 23.03
CA GLN A 84 -16.00 0.07 24.09
C GLN A 84 -15.23 0.44 25.35
N GLU A 85 -14.06 1.02 25.20
CA GLU A 85 -13.25 1.50 26.31
C GLU A 85 -14.00 2.52 27.17
N LYS A 86 -14.80 3.39 26.54
CA LYS A 86 -15.55 4.45 27.22
C LYS A 86 -16.79 3.92 27.99
N THR A 87 -17.26 2.74 27.68
CA THR A 87 -18.47 2.18 28.25
C THR A 87 -18.22 1.22 29.40
N SER A 88 -16.99 0.91 29.69
CA SER A 88 -16.63 -0.05 30.76
C SER A 88 -16.45 0.60 32.12
#